data_34f47f8bd3864c952b04ef548be73bd1
#
_entry.id   34f47f8bd3864c952b04ef548be73bd1
#
_cell.length_a   1.000
_cell.length_b   1.000
_cell.length_c   1.000
_cell.angle_alpha   90.00
_cell.angle_beta   90.00
_cell.angle_gamma   90.00
#
_symmetry.space_group_name_H-M   'P 1'
#
loop_
_entity.id
_entity.type
_entity.pdbx_description
1 polymer ?
#
loop_
_entity_poly.entity_id
_entity_poly.type
_entity_poly.pdbx_seq_one_letter_code
_entity_poly.pdbx_strand_id
1 'polypeptide(L)'
;MDIGQSLGEIALFKGLPDDQLSDLASIALIKRYHRLSTIFSEGEPGSGFYVLLAGRVKIFKLSPDGKEQILHIFGPGEPFGEVPVFEGRSFPAHAETLENSTAVYFPRTEFVSLIKRNPSLALNMLAVLSRRLRTFTVLVDNLSLKEVPGRLAAHLLYLSQHNQGTENVELDISKGQLASLLGTIPETLSRILSRLSKQGYIESDGRHIRILDRTALEELAEGIRRL
;
A
#
# COMPACT_ATOMS: atom_id res chain seq x y z
N MET A 1 17.93 -17.07 8.25
CA MET A 1 16.94 -17.06 7.17
C MET A 1 17.72 -16.89 5.89
N ASP A 2 17.65 -17.85 5.01
CA ASP A 2 18.33 -17.75 3.70
C ASP A 2 17.58 -16.71 2.85
N ILE A 3 18.26 -15.61 2.53
CA ILE A 3 17.67 -14.50 1.77
C ILE A 3 17.23 -14.98 0.38
N GLY A 4 18.01 -15.87 -0.27
CA GLY A 4 17.68 -16.37 -1.60
C GLY A 4 16.34 -17.10 -1.64
N GLN A 5 16.07 -17.96 -0.66
CA GLN A 5 14.81 -18.68 -0.55
C GLN A 5 13.62 -17.74 -0.28
N SER A 6 13.81 -16.74 0.59
CA SER A 6 12.77 -15.72 0.87
C SER A 6 12.49 -14.82 -0.35
N LEU A 7 13.48 -14.53 -1.18
CA LEU A 7 13.30 -13.74 -2.40
C LEU A 7 12.49 -14.50 -3.46
N GLY A 8 12.65 -15.82 -3.59
CA GLY A 8 11.91 -16.64 -4.56
C GLY A 8 10.40 -16.68 -4.33
N GLU A 9 9.95 -16.47 -3.09
CA GLU A 9 8.52 -16.40 -2.73
C GLU A 9 7.88 -15.05 -3.08
N ILE A 10 8.69 -14.02 -3.30
CA ILE A 10 8.21 -12.67 -3.62
C ILE A 10 7.70 -12.62 -5.06
N ALA A 11 6.49 -12.09 -5.25
CA ALA A 11 5.84 -12.02 -6.56
C ALA A 11 6.68 -11.33 -7.64
N LEU A 12 7.54 -10.38 -7.26
CA LEU A 12 8.48 -9.68 -8.15
C LEU A 12 9.56 -10.61 -8.72
N PHE A 13 9.99 -11.60 -7.95
CA PHE A 13 11.10 -12.50 -8.31
C PHE A 13 10.62 -13.93 -8.63
N LYS A 14 9.31 -14.14 -8.58
CA LYS A 14 8.70 -15.44 -8.86
C LYS A 14 9.03 -15.92 -10.28
N GLY A 15 9.45 -17.18 -10.38
CA GLY A 15 9.80 -17.81 -11.65
C GLY A 15 11.22 -17.52 -12.14
N LEU A 16 12.05 -16.83 -11.35
CA LEU A 16 13.47 -16.71 -11.62
C LEU A 16 14.20 -18.03 -11.27
N PRO A 17 15.18 -18.46 -12.07
CA PRO A 17 16.07 -19.58 -11.74
C PRO A 17 16.91 -19.31 -10.48
N ASP A 18 17.39 -20.38 -9.83
CA ASP A 18 18.14 -20.30 -8.57
C ASP A 18 19.44 -19.48 -8.68
N ASP A 19 20.13 -19.52 -9.82
CA ASP A 19 21.31 -18.71 -10.09
C ASP A 19 20.97 -17.22 -10.09
N GLN A 20 19.85 -16.82 -10.69
CA GLN A 20 19.39 -15.42 -10.70
C GLN A 20 18.90 -14.97 -9.31
N LEU A 21 18.28 -15.85 -8.53
CA LEU A 21 17.92 -15.57 -7.13
C LEU A 21 19.17 -15.41 -6.27
N SER A 22 20.21 -16.20 -6.51
CA SER A 22 21.51 -16.07 -5.85
C SER A 22 22.18 -14.73 -6.19
N ASP A 23 22.15 -14.33 -7.46
CA ASP A 23 22.64 -13.02 -7.91
C ASP A 23 21.93 -11.86 -7.20
N LEU A 24 20.59 -11.93 -7.10
CA LEU A 24 19.79 -10.95 -6.36
C LEU A 24 20.15 -10.93 -4.87
N ALA A 25 20.30 -12.10 -4.25
CA ALA A 25 20.69 -12.21 -2.84
C ALA A 25 22.08 -11.58 -2.58
N SER A 26 23.00 -11.67 -3.54
CA SER A 26 24.36 -11.12 -3.40
C SER A 26 24.40 -9.60 -3.30
N ILE A 27 23.42 -8.88 -3.87
CA ILE A 27 23.30 -7.42 -3.84
C ILE A 27 22.30 -6.92 -2.81
N ALA A 28 21.61 -7.83 -2.13
CA ALA A 28 20.53 -7.52 -1.19
C ALA A 28 21.08 -7.06 0.17
N LEU A 29 20.60 -5.92 0.66
CA LEU A 29 20.97 -5.37 1.96
C LEU A 29 19.76 -5.36 2.89
N ILE A 30 19.81 -6.12 3.98
CA ILE A 30 18.73 -6.13 4.98
C ILE A 30 18.74 -4.82 5.76
N LYS A 31 17.59 -4.15 5.82
CA LYS A 31 17.33 -2.96 6.63
C LYS A 31 16.22 -3.24 7.63
N ARG A 32 16.43 -2.85 8.88
CA ARG A 32 15.43 -2.96 9.95
C ARG A 32 15.06 -1.56 10.42
N TYR A 33 13.77 -1.37 10.63
CA TYR A 33 13.19 -0.09 11.02
C TYR A 33 12.26 -0.30 12.22
N HIS A 34 12.34 0.58 13.19
CA HIS A 34 11.34 0.66 14.25
C HIS A 34 10.04 1.24 13.70
N ARG A 35 8.97 1.05 14.44
CA ARG A 35 7.70 1.71 14.16
C ARG A 35 7.88 3.23 14.07
N LEU A 36 7.17 3.89 13.12
CA LEU A 36 7.22 5.32 12.85
C LEU A 36 8.60 5.84 12.43
N SER A 37 9.41 4.98 11.80
CA SER A 37 10.69 5.40 11.22
C SER A 37 10.49 5.84 9.78
N THR A 38 11.01 7.02 9.43
CA THR A 38 11.11 7.46 8.04
C THR A 38 12.13 6.60 7.31
N ILE A 39 11.76 6.05 6.16
CA ILE A 39 12.65 5.26 5.29
C ILE A 39 13.32 6.20 4.27
N PHE A 40 12.53 7.09 3.68
CA PHE A 40 12.98 8.18 2.81
C PHE A 40 11.93 9.31 2.78
N SER A 41 12.35 10.50 2.42
CA SER A 41 11.50 11.67 2.28
C SER A 41 11.32 12.06 0.81
N GLU A 42 10.19 12.71 0.52
CA GLU A 42 9.97 13.33 -0.79
C GLU A 42 11.10 14.31 -1.12
N GLY A 43 11.57 14.25 -2.37
CA GLY A 43 12.66 15.09 -2.86
C GLY A 43 14.06 14.54 -2.57
N GLU A 44 14.23 13.57 -1.66
CA GLU A 44 15.53 12.94 -1.43
C GLU A 44 16.01 12.15 -2.65
N PRO A 45 17.31 12.22 -2.98
CA PRO A 45 17.89 11.39 -4.05
C PRO A 45 17.76 9.91 -3.71
N GLY A 46 17.22 9.12 -4.62
CA GLY A 46 17.10 7.67 -4.42
C GLY A 46 18.22 6.92 -5.12
N SER A 47 18.91 6.06 -4.37
CA SER A 47 20.02 5.21 -4.86
C SER A 47 19.65 3.74 -5.00
N GLY A 48 18.36 3.39 -4.83
CA GLY A 48 17.85 2.02 -4.92
C GLY A 48 16.37 1.94 -4.58
N PHE A 49 15.88 0.72 -4.41
CA PHE A 49 14.51 0.44 -4.01
C PHE A 49 14.46 -0.61 -2.90
N TYR A 50 13.29 -0.80 -2.35
CA TYR A 50 13.06 -1.70 -1.21
C TYR A 50 12.04 -2.78 -1.59
N VAL A 51 12.16 -3.94 -0.94
CA VAL A 51 11.11 -4.97 -0.90
C VAL A 51 10.82 -5.28 0.56
N LEU A 52 9.57 -5.16 0.97
CA LEU A 52 9.18 -5.41 2.35
C LEU A 52 9.18 -6.93 2.63
N LEU A 53 9.86 -7.37 3.69
CA LEU A 53 9.85 -8.77 4.15
C LEU A 53 8.88 -8.97 5.29
N ALA A 54 8.76 -7.98 6.18
CA ALA A 54 7.87 -8.03 7.34
C ALA A 54 7.48 -6.61 7.74
N GLY A 55 6.32 -6.46 8.37
CA GLY A 55 5.79 -5.19 8.79
C GLY A 55 4.96 -4.49 7.70
N ARG A 56 4.74 -3.18 7.87
CA ARG A 56 3.97 -2.34 6.94
C ARG A 56 4.59 -0.97 6.78
N VAL A 57 4.54 -0.46 5.55
CA VAL A 57 5.08 0.85 5.17
C VAL A 57 4.01 1.64 4.44
N LYS A 58 3.73 2.86 4.89
CA LYS A 58 2.89 3.81 4.14
C LYS A 58 3.74 4.66 3.20
N ILE A 59 3.23 4.91 2.00
CA ILE A 59 3.70 5.95 1.09
C ILE A 59 2.67 7.07 1.10
N PHE A 60 3.13 8.30 1.32
CA PHE A 60 2.23 9.43 1.53
C PHE A 60 2.80 10.75 1.03
N LYS A 61 1.90 11.69 0.80
CA LYS A 61 2.20 13.10 0.51
C LYS A 61 1.77 13.96 1.69
N LEU A 62 2.45 15.08 1.86
CA LEU A 62 2.06 16.12 2.80
C LEU A 62 1.67 17.38 2.02
N SER A 63 0.54 17.96 2.36
CA SER A 63 0.20 19.29 1.88
C SER A 63 0.98 20.38 2.66
N PRO A 64 1.06 21.63 2.17
CA PRO A 64 1.79 22.72 2.86
C PRO A 64 1.28 23.00 4.29
N ASP A 65 0.01 22.73 4.56
CA ASP A 65 -0.64 22.84 5.88
C ASP A 65 -0.50 21.58 6.73
N GLY A 66 0.32 20.60 6.30
CA GLY A 66 0.64 19.38 7.04
C GLY A 66 -0.39 18.26 6.97
N LYS A 67 -1.41 18.37 6.10
CA LYS A 67 -2.38 17.31 5.90
C LYS A 67 -1.72 16.13 5.16
N GLU A 68 -1.85 14.94 5.73
CA GLU A 68 -1.35 13.71 5.12
C GLU A 68 -2.38 13.09 4.18
N GLN A 69 -1.93 12.72 2.97
CA GLN A 69 -2.66 11.84 2.06
C GLN A 69 -1.86 10.56 1.87
N ILE A 70 -2.36 9.45 2.40
CA ILE A 70 -1.78 8.13 2.13
C ILE A 70 -2.15 7.71 0.71
N LEU A 71 -1.13 7.37 -0.08
CA LEU A 71 -1.27 6.89 -1.45
C LEU A 71 -1.38 5.37 -1.50
N HIS A 72 -0.60 4.68 -0.65
CA HIS A 72 -0.60 3.22 -0.56
C HIS A 72 0.01 2.76 0.77
N ILE A 73 -0.42 1.60 1.25
CA ILE A 73 0.19 0.89 2.37
C ILE A 73 0.71 -0.45 1.84
N PHE A 74 2.01 -0.63 1.94
CA PHE A 74 2.72 -1.82 1.48
C PHE A 74 2.79 -2.87 2.59
N GLY A 75 2.54 -4.12 2.20
CA GLY A 75 2.71 -5.32 3.01
C GLY A 75 3.91 -6.17 2.59
N PRO A 76 4.16 -7.30 3.28
CA PRO A 76 5.24 -8.22 2.94
C PRO A 76 5.18 -8.71 1.49
N GLY A 77 6.33 -8.83 0.84
CA GLY A 77 6.48 -9.23 -0.56
C GLY A 77 6.30 -8.10 -1.59
N GLU A 78 5.94 -6.88 -1.16
CA GLU A 78 5.72 -5.77 -2.07
C GLU A 78 6.96 -4.88 -2.20
N PRO A 79 7.37 -4.51 -3.45
CA PRO A 79 8.41 -3.54 -3.70
C PRO A 79 7.90 -2.11 -3.55
N PHE A 80 8.74 -1.18 -3.08
CA PHE A 80 8.46 0.25 -3.01
C PHE A 80 9.71 1.10 -3.19
N GLY A 81 9.53 2.38 -3.52
CA GLY A 81 10.64 3.32 -3.73
C GLY A 81 11.43 3.07 -5.03
N GLU A 82 10.83 2.47 -6.04
CA GLU A 82 11.47 2.07 -7.29
C GLU A 82 11.65 3.21 -8.30
N VAL A 83 10.95 4.33 -8.13
CA VAL A 83 10.98 5.46 -9.08
C VAL A 83 12.41 5.95 -9.35
N PRO A 84 13.28 6.21 -8.34
CA PRO A 84 14.64 6.64 -8.58
C PRO A 84 15.48 5.63 -9.35
N VAL A 85 15.19 4.34 -9.26
CA VAL A 85 15.93 3.29 -9.94
C VAL A 85 15.81 3.41 -11.46
N PHE A 86 14.58 3.65 -11.94
CA PHE A 86 14.27 3.66 -13.36
C PHE A 86 14.32 5.07 -13.96
N GLU A 87 13.82 6.08 -13.25
CA GLU A 87 13.76 7.45 -13.74
C GLU A 87 15.03 8.26 -13.41
N GLY A 88 15.81 7.85 -12.41
CA GLY A 88 17.03 8.55 -12.00
C GLY A 88 16.75 9.87 -11.26
N ARG A 89 15.53 10.07 -10.78
CA ARG A 89 15.08 11.26 -10.05
C ARG A 89 14.93 10.97 -8.55
N SER A 90 14.58 12.00 -7.80
CA SER A 90 14.26 11.90 -6.37
C SER A 90 13.00 11.10 -6.10
N PHE A 91 12.81 10.68 -4.85
CA PHE A 91 11.57 10.06 -4.41
C PHE A 91 10.38 11.03 -4.55
N PRO A 92 9.26 10.61 -5.17
CA PRO A 92 8.12 11.49 -5.41
C PRO A 92 7.19 11.64 -4.19
N ALA A 93 7.44 10.91 -3.11
CA ALA A 93 6.61 10.86 -1.90
C ALA A 93 7.46 10.43 -0.70
N HIS A 94 6.90 10.53 0.51
CA HIS A 94 7.51 10.04 1.75
C HIS A 94 7.20 8.56 1.96
N ALA A 95 8.09 7.85 2.70
CA ALA A 95 7.87 6.48 3.17
C ALA A 95 8.13 6.40 4.68
N GLU A 96 7.17 5.85 5.43
CA GLU A 96 7.25 5.66 6.88
C GLU A 96 6.69 4.30 7.29
N THR A 97 7.32 3.66 8.27
CA THR A 97 6.87 2.39 8.82
C THR A 97 5.68 2.57 9.75
N LEU A 98 4.66 1.71 9.63
CA LEU A 98 3.50 1.69 10.54
C LEU A 98 3.72 0.81 11.77
N GLU A 99 4.68 -0.11 11.67
CA GLU A 99 5.09 -1.04 12.72
C GLU A 99 6.57 -1.40 12.55
N ASN A 100 7.15 -2.18 13.46
CA ASN A 100 8.52 -2.69 13.29
C ASN A 100 8.60 -3.47 11.98
N SER A 101 9.49 -3.06 11.09
CA SER A 101 9.53 -3.55 9.72
C SER A 101 10.93 -4.00 9.33
N THR A 102 10.98 -5.00 8.47
CA THR A 102 12.22 -5.46 7.83
C THR A 102 12.05 -5.39 6.32
N ALA A 103 12.97 -4.73 5.65
CA ALA A 103 13.01 -4.64 4.20
C ALA A 103 14.36 -5.05 3.64
N VAL A 104 14.37 -5.55 2.41
CA VAL A 104 15.57 -5.70 1.60
C VAL A 104 15.72 -4.47 0.74
N TYR A 105 16.89 -3.86 0.79
CA TYR A 105 17.27 -2.76 -0.08
C TYR A 105 18.14 -3.28 -1.22
N PHE A 106 17.79 -2.90 -2.45
CA PHE A 106 18.52 -3.19 -3.66
C PHE A 106 19.13 -1.90 -4.22
N PRO A 107 20.48 -1.76 -4.19
CA PRO A 107 21.14 -0.60 -4.77
C PRO A 107 20.90 -0.54 -6.29
N ARG A 108 20.68 0.69 -6.80
CA ARG A 108 20.33 0.93 -8.21
C ARG A 108 21.35 0.38 -9.19
N THR A 109 22.61 0.67 -8.97
CA THR A 109 23.69 0.33 -9.92
C THR A 109 23.78 -1.19 -10.11
N GLU A 110 23.78 -1.93 -9.02
CA GLU A 110 23.86 -3.38 -8.97
C GLU A 110 22.61 -4.01 -9.58
N PHE A 111 21.43 -3.51 -9.21
CA PHE A 111 20.16 -4.01 -9.73
C PHE A 111 19.99 -3.77 -11.23
N VAL A 112 20.35 -2.57 -11.73
CA VAL A 112 20.35 -2.28 -13.18
C VAL A 112 21.35 -3.16 -13.93
N SER A 113 22.51 -3.47 -13.33
CA SER A 113 23.47 -4.43 -13.90
C SER A 113 22.88 -5.83 -14.00
N LEU A 114 22.12 -6.29 -13.00
CA LEU A 114 21.40 -7.57 -13.06
C LEU A 114 20.34 -7.59 -14.15
N ILE A 115 19.54 -6.53 -14.28
CA ILE A 115 18.53 -6.41 -15.36
C ILE A 115 19.17 -6.56 -16.74
N LYS A 116 20.35 -5.95 -16.96
CA LYS A 116 21.05 -6.07 -18.26
C LYS A 116 21.46 -7.50 -18.57
N ARG A 117 21.77 -8.30 -17.57
CA ARG A 117 22.12 -9.73 -17.72
C ARG A 117 20.88 -10.62 -17.78
N ASN A 118 19.84 -10.26 -17.04
CA ASN A 118 18.61 -11.03 -16.85
C ASN A 118 17.37 -10.18 -17.19
N PRO A 119 16.99 -10.02 -18.47
CA PRO A 119 15.86 -9.16 -18.88
C PRO A 119 14.50 -9.58 -18.28
N SER A 120 14.33 -10.83 -17.85
CA SER A 120 13.13 -11.32 -17.14
C SER A 120 12.83 -10.52 -15.86
N LEU A 121 13.85 -10.02 -15.17
CA LEU A 121 13.67 -9.10 -14.03
C LEU A 121 12.92 -7.83 -14.41
N ALA A 122 13.26 -7.25 -15.58
CA ALA A 122 12.56 -6.07 -16.09
C ALA A 122 11.08 -6.37 -16.40
N LEU A 123 10.80 -7.51 -17.03
CA LEU A 123 9.42 -7.92 -17.32
C LEU A 123 8.59 -8.11 -16.04
N ASN A 124 9.17 -8.75 -15.03
CA ASN A 124 8.51 -8.89 -13.73
C ASN A 124 8.24 -7.54 -13.07
N MET A 125 9.22 -6.62 -13.12
CA MET A 125 9.03 -5.25 -12.60
C MET A 125 7.94 -4.49 -13.37
N LEU A 126 7.92 -4.58 -14.70
CA LEU A 126 6.86 -3.98 -15.52
C LEU A 126 5.48 -4.54 -15.17
N ALA A 127 5.36 -5.83 -14.89
CA ALA A 127 4.10 -6.43 -14.46
C ALA A 127 3.64 -5.88 -13.09
N VAL A 128 4.58 -5.68 -12.15
CA VAL A 128 4.28 -5.05 -10.84
C VAL A 128 3.83 -3.61 -11.03
N LEU A 129 4.58 -2.81 -11.80
CA LEU A 129 4.26 -1.40 -12.07
C LEU A 129 2.93 -1.23 -12.81
N SER A 130 2.61 -2.12 -13.74
CA SER A 130 1.32 -2.12 -14.46
C SER A 130 0.14 -2.38 -13.50
N ARG A 131 0.28 -3.32 -12.56
CA ARG A 131 -0.73 -3.53 -11.51
C ARG A 131 -0.89 -2.31 -10.61
N ARG A 132 0.21 -1.68 -10.23
CA ARG A 132 0.21 -0.46 -9.40
C ARG A 132 -0.45 0.73 -10.11
N LEU A 133 -0.19 0.90 -11.40
CA LEU A 133 -0.85 1.93 -12.21
C LEU A 133 -2.37 1.74 -12.20
N ARG A 134 -2.86 0.50 -12.31
CA ARG A 134 -4.30 0.19 -12.18
C ARG A 134 -4.84 0.54 -10.79
N THR A 135 -4.09 0.27 -9.72
CA THR A 135 -4.48 0.66 -8.36
C THR A 135 -4.57 2.19 -8.22
N PHE A 136 -3.64 2.94 -8.82
CA PHE A 136 -3.69 4.39 -8.81
C PHE A 136 -4.86 4.97 -9.63
N THR A 137 -5.24 4.35 -10.75
CA THR A 137 -6.46 4.78 -11.46
C THR A 137 -7.71 4.67 -10.59
N VAL A 138 -7.84 3.57 -9.82
CA VAL A 138 -8.95 3.41 -8.86
C VAL A 138 -8.87 4.43 -7.72
N LEU A 139 -7.67 4.73 -7.23
CA LEU A 139 -7.49 5.76 -6.19
C LEU A 139 -7.92 7.14 -6.69
N VAL A 140 -7.50 7.53 -7.90
CA VAL A 140 -7.88 8.81 -8.53
C VAL A 140 -9.38 8.88 -8.72
N ASP A 141 -10.01 7.82 -9.26
CA ASP A 141 -11.46 7.72 -9.41
C ASP A 141 -12.17 7.94 -8.08
N ASN A 142 -11.78 7.19 -7.06
CA ASN A 142 -12.36 7.32 -5.73
C ASN A 142 -12.22 8.74 -5.15
N LEU A 143 -11.04 9.34 -5.20
CA LEU A 143 -10.79 10.66 -4.62
C LEU A 143 -11.48 11.80 -5.40
N SER A 144 -11.63 11.65 -6.71
CA SER A 144 -12.17 12.69 -7.59
C SER A 144 -13.68 12.63 -7.77
N LEU A 145 -14.26 11.40 -7.82
CA LEU A 145 -15.67 11.22 -8.22
C LEU A 145 -16.57 10.77 -7.07
N LYS A 146 -16.01 10.27 -5.95
CA LYS A 146 -16.82 9.78 -4.82
C LYS A 146 -16.75 10.70 -3.62
N GLU A 147 -17.86 10.88 -2.94
CA GLU A 147 -17.91 11.48 -1.61
C GLU A 147 -17.26 10.59 -0.56
N VAL A 148 -16.86 11.13 0.60
CA VAL A 148 -16.18 10.35 1.66
C VAL A 148 -16.99 9.14 2.13
N PRO A 149 -18.34 9.21 2.29
CA PRO A 149 -19.14 8.03 2.63
C PRO A 149 -19.01 6.89 1.60
N GLY A 150 -19.05 7.23 0.31
CA GLY A 150 -18.88 6.25 -0.77
C GLY A 150 -17.48 5.64 -0.81
N ARG A 151 -16.42 6.44 -0.55
CA ARG A 151 -15.06 5.93 -0.42
C ARG A 151 -14.90 4.97 0.75
N LEU A 152 -15.51 5.30 1.90
CA LEU A 152 -15.50 4.40 3.07
C LEU A 152 -16.27 3.10 2.78
N ALA A 153 -17.44 3.18 2.17
CA ALA A 153 -18.22 2.01 1.79
C ALA A 153 -17.45 1.08 0.83
N ALA A 154 -16.83 1.66 -0.22
CA ALA A 154 -15.98 0.92 -1.15
C ALA A 154 -14.80 0.24 -0.45
N HIS A 155 -14.16 0.91 0.51
CA HIS A 155 -13.05 0.35 1.28
C HIS A 155 -13.49 -0.81 2.18
N LEU A 156 -14.62 -0.70 2.87
CA LEU A 156 -15.17 -1.79 3.71
C LEU A 156 -15.55 -3.01 2.87
N LEU A 157 -16.17 -2.80 1.70
CA LEU A 157 -16.50 -3.87 0.76
C LEU A 157 -15.23 -4.56 0.23
N TYR A 158 -14.18 -3.78 -0.09
CA TYR A 158 -12.88 -4.32 -0.49
C TYR A 158 -12.26 -5.22 0.59
N LEU A 159 -12.23 -4.76 1.85
CA LEU A 159 -11.72 -5.57 2.97
C LEU A 159 -12.55 -6.85 3.18
N SER A 160 -13.89 -6.75 3.09
CA SER A 160 -14.77 -7.91 3.15
C SER A 160 -14.45 -8.95 2.07
N GLN A 161 -14.26 -8.52 0.81
CA GLN A 161 -13.90 -9.41 -0.29
C GLN A 161 -12.56 -10.11 -0.08
N HIS A 162 -11.54 -9.41 0.46
CA HIS A 162 -10.24 -9.99 0.78
C HIS A 162 -10.31 -10.99 1.94
N ASN A 163 -11.29 -10.83 2.83
CA ASN A 163 -11.60 -11.77 3.91
C ASN A 163 -12.68 -12.80 3.50
N GLN A 164 -12.59 -13.35 2.29
CA GLN A 164 -13.49 -14.39 1.79
C GLN A 164 -14.98 -13.99 1.78
N GLY A 165 -15.27 -12.71 1.66
CA GLY A 165 -16.64 -12.17 1.62
C GLY A 165 -17.35 -12.12 2.97
N THR A 166 -16.61 -12.25 4.08
CA THR A 166 -17.20 -12.18 5.43
C THR A 166 -17.79 -10.80 5.71
N GLU A 167 -18.87 -10.77 6.46
CA GLU A 167 -19.48 -9.52 6.94
C GLU A 167 -18.63 -8.83 8.02
N ASN A 168 -17.73 -9.58 8.68
CA ASN A 168 -16.85 -9.06 9.71
C ASN A 168 -15.54 -8.57 9.09
N VAL A 169 -15.29 -7.29 9.24
CA VAL A 169 -14.10 -6.59 8.75
C VAL A 169 -13.30 -6.07 9.94
N GLU A 170 -12.02 -6.37 9.98
CA GLU A 170 -11.11 -5.77 10.93
C GLU A 170 -10.26 -4.69 10.24
N LEU A 171 -10.26 -3.48 10.80
CA LEU A 171 -9.39 -2.41 10.33
C LEU A 171 -7.97 -2.68 10.84
N ASP A 172 -7.07 -3.01 9.94
CA ASP A 172 -5.65 -3.26 10.21
C ASP A 172 -4.84 -1.98 10.43
N ILE A 173 -5.44 -0.81 10.15
CA ILE A 173 -4.87 0.53 10.33
C ILE A 173 -5.68 1.35 11.33
N SER A 174 -5.07 2.40 11.89
CA SER A 174 -5.77 3.32 12.79
C SER A 174 -6.82 4.15 12.05
N LYS A 175 -7.83 4.68 12.79
CA LYS A 175 -8.83 5.59 12.20
C LYS A 175 -8.20 6.85 11.59
N GLY A 176 -7.08 7.33 12.14
CA GLY A 176 -6.33 8.45 11.55
C GLY A 176 -5.73 8.08 10.19
N GLN A 177 -5.08 6.92 10.10
CA GLN A 177 -4.54 6.41 8.84
C GLN A 177 -5.63 6.12 7.81
N LEU A 178 -6.78 5.56 8.24
CA LEU A 178 -7.92 5.35 7.38
C LEU A 178 -8.48 6.68 6.85
N ALA A 179 -8.57 7.71 7.69
CA ALA A 179 -8.98 9.04 7.26
C ALA A 179 -8.02 9.60 6.20
N SER A 180 -6.69 9.51 6.43
CA SER A 180 -5.67 9.92 5.47
C SER A 180 -5.72 9.13 4.16
N LEU A 181 -6.01 7.83 4.21
CA LEU A 181 -6.19 6.99 3.01
C LEU A 181 -7.43 7.41 2.21
N LEU A 182 -8.53 7.74 2.90
CA LEU A 182 -9.79 8.18 2.30
C LEU A 182 -9.80 9.68 1.91
N GLY A 183 -8.70 10.41 2.12
CA GLY A 183 -8.59 11.83 1.79
C GLY A 183 -9.51 12.72 2.65
N THR A 184 -9.63 12.42 3.94
CA THR A 184 -10.45 13.16 4.90
C THR A 184 -9.75 13.32 6.24
N ILE A 185 -10.46 13.84 7.26
CA ILE A 185 -9.95 14.00 8.63
C ILE A 185 -10.66 13.02 9.58
N PRO A 186 -10.01 12.63 10.71
CA PRO A 186 -10.57 11.66 11.65
C PRO A 186 -11.94 12.01 12.19
N GLU A 187 -12.23 13.28 12.41
CA GLU A 187 -13.52 13.77 12.92
C GLU A 187 -14.65 13.51 11.89
N THR A 188 -14.37 13.77 10.61
CA THR A 188 -15.33 13.51 9.53
C THR A 188 -15.55 12.01 9.36
N LEU A 189 -14.50 11.19 9.40
CA LEU A 189 -14.60 9.74 9.36
C LEU A 189 -15.46 9.21 10.53
N SER A 190 -15.22 9.69 11.75
CA SER A 190 -15.96 9.28 12.94
C SER A 190 -17.47 9.63 12.83
N ARG A 191 -17.80 10.79 12.28
CA ARG A 191 -19.20 11.19 12.01
C ARG A 191 -19.87 10.27 10.99
N ILE A 192 -19.15 9.91 9.93
CA ILE A 192 -19.67 9.03 8.88
C ILE A 192 -19.91 7.62 9.44
N LEU A 193 -18.94 7.04 10.17
CA LEU A 193 -19.12 5.75 10.84
C LEU A 193 -20.34 5.74 11.77
N SER A 194 -20.51 6.78 12.59
CA SER A 194 -21.68 6.92 13.46
C SER A 194 -22.99 6.99 12.67
N ARG A 195 -23.03 7.69 11.53
CA ARG A 195 -24.23 7.78 10.68
C ARG A 195 -24.57 6.43 10.05
N LEU A 196 -23.57 5.72 9.50
CA LEU A 196 -23.76 4.37 8.94
C LEU A 196 -24.31 3.39 9.98
N SER A 197 -23.78 3.46 11.24
CA SER A 197 -24.27 2.62 12.33
C SER A 197 -25.71 2.98 12.74
N LYS A 198 -26.06 4.26 12.81
CA LYS A 198 -27.43 4.71 13.13
C LYS A 198 -28.45 4.31 12.06
N GLN A 199 -28.03 4.21 10.81
CA GLN A 199 -28.88 3.76 9.71
C GLN A 199 -28.93 2.22 9.58
N GLY A 200 -28.19 1.50 10.43
CA GLY A 200 -28.18 0.04 10.43
C GLY A 200 -27.41 -0.58 9.27
N TYR A 201 -26.52 0.18 8.61
CA TYR A 201 -25.71 -0.36 7.51
C TYR A 201 -24.48 -1.12 8.01
N ILE A 202 -23.94 -0.70 9.16
CA ILE A 202 -22.81 -1.34 9.83
C ILE A 202 -23.02 -1.34 11.34
N GLU A 203 -22.29 -2.22 12.01
CA GLU A 203 -22.02 -2.14 13.45
C GLU A 203 -20.53 -1.92 13.63
N SER A 204 -20.12 -0.93 14.44
CA SER A 204 -18.72 -0.57 14.60
C SER A 204 -18.33 -0.61 16.08
N ASP A 205 -17.36 -1.46 16.41
CA ASP A 205 -16.74 -1.55 17.73
C ASP A 205 -15.21 -1.48 17.59
N GLY A 206 -14.64 -0.32 17.93
CA GLY A 206 -13.21 -0.07 17.84
C GLY A 206 -12.65 -0.21 16.42
N ARG A 207 -11.96 -1.33 16.16
CA ARG A 207 -11.42 -1.71 14.85
C ARG A 207 -12.28 -2.74 14.12
N HIS A 208 -13.24 -3.34 14.81
CA HIS A 208 -14.13 -4.33 14.24
C HIS A 208 -15.35 -3.65 13.65
N ILE A 209 -15.64 -3.94 12.40
CA ILE A 209 -16.81 -3.42 11.68
C ILE A 209 -17.55 -4.62 11.11
N ARG A 210 -18.83 -4.76 11.47
CA ARG A 210 -19.72 -5.74 10.88
C ARG A 210 -20.63 -5.06 9.87
N ILE A 211 -20.63 -5.57 8.65
CA ILE A 211 -21.54 -5.13 7.58
C ILE A 211 -22.90 -5.75 7.85
N LEU A 212 -23.94 -4.92 8.02
CA LEU A 212 -25.33 -5.35 8.27
C LEU A 212 -26.17 -5.26 6.99
N ASP A 213 -25.90 -4.25 6.15
CA ASP A 213 -26.60 -4.06 4.87
C ASP A 213 -25.55 -3.84 3.76
N ARG A 214 -25.18 -4.94 3.08
CA ARG A 214 -24.21 -4.92 2.00
C ARG A 214 -24.72 -4.10 0.80
N THR A 215 -26.02 -4.23 0.46
CA THR A 215 -26.62 -3.53 -0.68
C THR A 215 -26.57 -2.01 -0.47
N ALA A 216 -26.89 -1.54 0.73
CA ALA A 216 -26.78 -0.11 1.05
C ALA A 216 -25.33 0.41 0.93
N LEU A 217 -24.32 -0.39 1.30
CA LEU A 217 -22.91 -0.02 1.12
C LEU A 217 -22.51 -0.02 -0.36
N GLU A 218 -22.99 -0.97 -1.17
CA GLU A 218 -22.75 -1.00 -2.60
C GLU A 218 -23.34 0.24 -3.29
N GLU A 219 -24.59 0.59 -3.00
CA GLU A 219 -25.24 1.80 -3.52
C GLU A 219 -24.51 3.10 -3.09
N LEU A 220 -23.99 3.15 -1.87
CA LEU A 220 -23.15 4.27 -1.41
C LEU A 220 -21.83 4.33 -2.17
N ALA A 221 -21.18 3.18 -2.37
CA ALA A 221 -19.92 3.08 -3.09
C ALA A 221 -20.04 3.47 -4.56
N GLU A 222 -21.20 3.24 -5.17
CA GLU A 222 -21.54 3.61 -6.55
C GLU A 222 -22.08 5.04 -6.68
N GLY A 223 -22.34 5.74 -5.56
CA GLY A 223 -22.91 7.09 -5.56
C GLY A 223 -24.42 7.15 -5.87
N ILE A 224 -25.08 6.00 -5.90
CA ILE A 224 -26.55 5.88 -6.11
C ILE A 224 -27.28 6.39 -4.86
N ARG A 225 -26.75 6.04 -3.69
CA ARG A 225 -27.28 6.49 -2.39
C ARG A 225 -26.38 7.56 -1.80
N ARG A 226 -26.98 8.50 -1.10
CA ARG A 226 -26.27 9.50 -0.27
C ARG A 226 -26.53 9.23 1.20
N LEU A 227 -25.49 9.51 2.03
CA LEU A 227 -25.59 9.36 3.47
C LEU A 227 -26.18 10.64 4.10
#